data_cec7ae249d774e258c49175195338b22
#
_entry.id   cec7ae249d774e258c49175195338b22
#
_cell.length_a   1.000
_cell.length_b   1.000
_cell.length_c   1.000
_cell.angle_alpha   90.00
_cell.angle_beta   90.00
_cell.angle_gamma   90.00
#
_symmetry.space_group_name_H-M   'P 1'
#
loop_
_entity.id
_entity.type
_entity.pdbx_description
1 polymer ?
#
loop_
_entity_poly.entity_id
_entity_poly.type
_entity_poly.pdbx_seq_one_letter_code
_entity_poly.pdbx_strand_id
1 'polypeptide(L)' 'MVILKNIKKTNNMISADYYPEGKGPKGFMRIEDGKVTEHENASSFAAPHVWNELRRLAKMENPPTEKTVLWY' A
#
# COMPACT_ATOMS: atom_id res chain seq x y z
N MET A 1 10.94 6.86 -2.63
CA MET A 1 9.48 7.08 -2.61
C MET A 1 8.74 5.91 -3.24
N VAL A 2 7.49 5.78 -2.92
CA VAL A 2 6.62 4.80 -3.58
C VAL A 2 5.27 5.47 -3.85
N ILE A 3 4.68 5.16 -5.00
CA ILE A 3 3.36 5.67 -5.34
C ILE A 3 2.35 4.55 -5.18
N LEU A 4 1.34 4.78 -4.35
CA LEU A 4 0.23 3.85 -4.16
C LEU A 4 -0.92 4.26 -5.07
N LYS A 5 -1.50 3.30 -5.78
CA LYS A 5 -2.66 3.53 -6.65
C LYS A 5 -3.71 2.47 -6.39
N ASN A 6 -4.94 2.78 -6.77
CA ASN A 6 -6.07 1.87 -6.61
C ASN A 6 -6.23 1.41 -5.16
N ILE A 7 -6.08 2.36 -4.24
CA ILE A 7 -6.26 2.08 -2.82
C ILE A 7 -7.73 1.76 -2.59
N LYS A 8 -8.00 0.58 -2.03
CA LYS A 8 -9.36 0.12 -1.75
C LYS A 8 -9.45 -0.32 -0.31
N LYS A 9 -10.53 0.06 0.34
CA LYS A 9 -10.75 -0.27 1.74
C LYS A 9 -12.15 -0.83 1.93
N THR A 10 -12.25 -1.90 2.72
CA THR A 10 -13.52 -2.42 3.23
C THR A 10 -13.41 -2.46 4.75
N ASN A 11 -14.40 -3.07 5.44
CA ASN A 11 -14.44 -3.06 6.91
C ASN A 11 -13.16 -3.57 7.57
N ASN A 12 -12.56 -4.62 7.03
CA ASN A 12 -11.40 -5.27 7.64
C ASN A 12 -10.22 -5.44 6.67
N MET A 13 -10.29 -4.82 5.49
CA MET A 13 -9.30 -5.02 4.44
C MET A 13 -8.91 -3.70 3.81
N ILE A 14 -7.63 -3.55 3.49
CA ILE A 14 -7.15 -2.47 2.65
C ILE A 14 -6.12 -3.03 1.68
N SER A 15 -6.17 -2.57 0.44
CA SER A 15 -5.26 -3.04 -0.59
C SER A 15 -4.85 -1.89 -1.50
N ALA A 16 -3.72 -2.05 -2.16
CA ALA A 16 -3.24 -1.07 -3.12
C ALA A 16 -2.22 -1.69 -4.07
N ASP A 17 -2.15 -1.13 -5.26
CA ASP A 17 -1.02 -1.33 -6.15
C ASP A 17 0.07 -0.35 -5.73
N TYR A 18 1.33 -0.71 -5.87
CA TYR A 18 2.39 0.23 -5.57
C TYR A 18 3.51 0.19 -6.62
N TYR A 19 4.13 1.36 -6.82
CA TYR A 19 5.17 1.56 -7.82
C TYR A 19 6.37 2.16 -7.12
N PRO A 20 7.41 1.35 -6.82
CA PRO A 20 8.65 1.87 -6.23
C PRO A 20 9.25 2.90 -7.17
N GLU A 21 9.58 4.07 -6.63
CA GLU A 21 10.09 5.22 -7.39
C GLU A 21 9.18 5.65 -8.52
N GLY A 22 7.88 5.26 -8.47
CA GLY A 22 6.91 5.63 -9.49
C GLY A 22 7.05 4.85 -10.79
N LYS A 23 7.78 3.73 -10.78
CA LYS A 23 8.08 2.95 -11.98
C LYS A 23 7.59 1.51 -11.84
N GLY A 24 7.39 0.82 -12.96
CA GLY A 24 7.10 -0.59 -12.96
C GLY A 24 8.33 -1.43 -12.67
N PRO A 25 8.18 -2.75 -12.40
CA PRO A 25 6.90 -3.46 -12.35
C PRO A 25 6.08 -3.09 -11.13
N LYS A 26 4.77 -3.21 -11.29
CA LYS A 26 3.81 -2.91 -10.26
C LYS A 26 3.85 -3.99 -9.16
N GLY A 27 3.82 -3.55 -7.90
CA GLY A 27 3.59 -4.44 -6.77
C GLY A 27 2.16 -4.34 -6.29
N PHE A 28 1.75 -5.28 -5.47
CA PHE A 28 0.43 -5.30 -4.86
C PHE A 28 0.53 -5.77 -3.43
N MET A 29 -0.24 -5.14 -2.55
CA MET A 29 -0.31 -5.59 -1.14
C MET A 29 -1.74 -5.49 -0.65
N ARG A 30 -2.19 -6.53 0.05
CA ARG A 30 -3.48 -6.55 0.72
C ARG A 30 -3.28 -6.91 2.18
N ILE A 31 -3.91 -6.14 3.04
CA ILE A 31 -3.85 -6.35 4.48
C ILE A 31 -5.28 -6.61 4.97
N GLU A 32 -5.47 -7.71 5.69
CA GLU A 32 -6.74 -8.05 6.31
C GLU A 32 -6.50 -8.27 7.79
N ASP A 33 -7.29 -7.57 8.62
CA ASP A 33 -7.19 -7.67 10.08
C ASP A 33 -5.76 -7.41 10.58
N GLY A 34 -5.06 -6.46 9.94
CA GLY A 34 -3.71 -6.09 10.31
C GLY A 34 -2.62 -7.01 9.81
N LYS A 35 -2.96 -8.01 9.01
CA LYS A 35 -1.99 -8.98 8.47
C LYS A 35 -1.95 -8.91 6.96
N VAL A 36 -0.74 -9.05 6.41
CA VAL A 36 -0.58 -9.11 4.96
C VAL A 36 -1.09 -10.47 4.48
N THR A 37 -2.12 -10.46 3.65
CA THR A 37 -2.72 -11.69 3.12
C THR A 37 -2.34 -11.92 1.66
N GLU A 38 -1.87 -10.89 0.96
CA GLU A 38 -1.42 -11.03 -0.42
C GLU A 38 -0.35 -9.99 -0.70
N HIS A 39 0.73 -10.40 -1.36
CA HIS A 39 1.82 -9.51 -1.69
C HIS A 39 2.52 -10.00 -2.95
N GLU A 40 2.56 -9.15 -3.99
CA GLU A 40 3.19 -9.48 -5.26
C GLU A 40 4.29 -8.48 -5.59
N ASN A 41 5.33 -8.94 -6.28
CA ASN A 41 6.45 -8.12 -6.74
C ASN A 41 7.07 -7.29 -5.63
N ALA A 42 7.44 -7.97 -4.54
CA ALA A 42 7.95 -7.30 -3.35
C ALA A 42 9.27 -6.59 -3.62
N SER A 43 9.28 -5.27 -3.46
CA SER A 43 10.51 -4.51 -3.33
C SER A 43 10.90 -4.53 -1.85
N SER A 44 12.11 -5.00 -1.55
CA SER A 44 12.56 -5.06 -0.16
C SER A 44 12.69 -3.67 0.47
N PHE A 45 12.83 -2.64 -0.34
CA PHE A 45 12.91 -1.26 0.18
C PHE A 45 11.54 -0.62 0.32
N ALA A 46 10.65 -0.84 -0.65
CA ALA A 46 9.36 -0.18 -0.67
C ALA A 46 8.33 -0.89 0.22
N ALA A 47 8.37 -2.21 0.30
CA ALA A 47 7.33 -2.98 0.99
C ALA A 47 7.06 -2.55 2.42
N PRO A 48 8.08 -2.32 3.28
CA PRO A 48 7.80 -1.86 4.64
C PRO A 48 7.10 -0.50 4.69
N HIS A 49 7.43 0.39 3.77
CA HIS A 49 6.82 1.72 3.71
C HIS A 49 5.37 1.62 3.22
N VAL A 50 5.10 0.74 2.26
CA VAL A 50 3.74 0.47 1.79
C VAL A 50 2.89 -0.09 2.93
N TRP A 51 3.43 -1.06 3.67
CA TRP A 51 2.74 -1.68 4.80
C TRP A 51 2.37 -0.66 5.86
N ASN A 52 3.33 0.18 6.25
CA ASN A 52 3.09 1.22 7.25
C ASN A 52 2.02 2.20 6.79
N GLU A 53 2.09 2.64 5.53
CA GLU A 53 1.13 3.60 5.01
C GLU A 53 -0.27 2.99 4.89
N LEU A 54 -0.37 1.76 4.42
CA LEU A 54 -1.67 1.10 4.33
C LEU A 54 -2.30 0.91 5.70
N ARG A 55 -1.50 0.59 6.72
CA ARG A 55 -2.02 0.48 8.08
C ARG A 55 -2.55 1.82 8.57
N ARG A 56 -1.85 2.89 8.26
CA ARG A 56 -2.30 4.24 8.62
C ARG A 56 -3.59 4.61 7.89
N LEU A 57 -3.64 4.33 6.59
CA LEU A 57 -4.82 4.64 5.77
C LEU A 57 -6.02 3.78 6.17
N ALA A 58 -5.80 2.57 6.66
CA ALA A 58 -6.87 1.68 7.09
C ALA A 58 -7.65 2.26 8.28
N LYS A 59 -7.05 3.19 9.02
CA LYS A 59 -7.71 3.85 10.16
C LYS A 59 -8.53 5.04 9.71
N MET A 60 -8.41 5.48 8.47
CA MET A 60 -9.17 6.59 7.93
C MET A 60 -10.53 6.09 7.43
N GLU A 61 -11.56 6.89 7.64
CA GLU A 61 -12.90 6.54 7.18
C GLU A 61 -12.97 6.52 5.65
N ASN A 62 -12.38 7.51 5.01
CA ASN A 62 -12.36 7.63 3.54
C ASN A 62 -10.94 7.87 3.06
N PRO A 63 -10.11 6.82 2.96
CA PRO A 63 -8.74 7.02 2.50
C PRO A 63 -8.72 7.44 1.02
N PRO A 64 -7.67 8.15 0.59
CA PRO A 64 -7.55 8.51 -0.82
C PRO A 64 -7.37 7.28 -1.69
N THR A 65 -7.63 7.42 -3.00
CA THR A 65 -7.41 6.32 -3.95
C THR A 65 -5.97 6.25 -4.44
N GLU A 66 -5.20 7.34 -4.24
CA GLU A 66 -3.78 7.39 -4.58
C GLU A 66 -3.02 8.14 -3.51
N LYS A 67 -1.79 7.76 -3.30
CA LYS A 67 -0.93 8.40 -2.30
C LYS A 67 0.53 8.23 -2.67
N THR A 68 1.32 9.32 -2.61
CA THR A 68 2.77 9.24 -2.75
C THR A 68 3.37 9.18 -1.35
N VAL A 69 4.20 8.19 -1.10
CA VAL A 69 4.85 7.98 0.19
C VAL A 69 6.32 8.32 0.06
N LEU A 70 6.78 9.24 0.88
CA LEU A 70 8.18 9.68 0.92
C LEU A 70 8.81 9.21 2.23
N TRP A 71 10.09 8.80 2.16
CA TRP A 71 10.79 8.31 3.35
C TRP A 71 12.24 8.81 3.41
N TYR A 72 12.50 10.03 2.98
CA TYR A 72 13.83 10.61 3.15
C TYR A 72 13.93 11.35 4.48
#